data_29e9ac281dadb48298e2da042ffe656a
#
_entry.id   29e9ac281dadb48298e2da042ffe656a
#
_cell.length_a   1.000
_cell.length_b   1.000
_cell.length_c   1.000
_cell.angle_alpha   90.00
_cell.angle_beta   90.00
_cell.angle_gamma   90.00
#
_symmetry.space_group_name_H-M   'P 1'
#
loop_
_entity.id
_entity.type
_entity.pdbx_description
1 polymer ?
#
loop_
_entity_poly.entity_id
_entity_poly.type
_entity_poly.pdbx_seq_one_letter_code
_entity_poly.pdbx_strand_id
1 'polypeptide(L)'
;MNLAPAIDDFRPLGTMPSGVTLTGYQQGEEVDLRPFLFTGALLLLLADLLISMLLRGLLPAAGQRAGGTAALLLLAAGLSLSALSLSMPAMAQAQRSDDSFAMAASLTTRLAYVRTGDRQLDSTSEAGLASLTRILERRTAVEPGPPMGVDVERDDLVFFPLLYWPIGTGQQPLSQTAIARVNTYIKTGGTILFDTRDQGEVGIGGATPGIERLRVLARGLDIPPLEPVPAEHVLTKAFYLMDSFPGRWTGGTVWVERADAARGTDEVSSIIIGGHDWAAAWAMDGGGRPMFPVVPGGEVQREWS
;
A
#
# COMPACT_ATOMS: atom_id res chain seq x y z
N MET A 1 24.30 22.34 -4.73
CA MET A 1 23.81 23.65 -4.26
C MET A 1 22.58 23.36 -3.40
N ASN A 2 22.63 23.59 -2.12
CA ASN A 2 21.55 23.23 -1.19
C ASN A 2 20.45 24.29 -1.29
N LEU A 3 19.30 23.94 -1.82
CA LEU A 3 18.15 24.83 -2.05
C LEU A 3 17.14 24.83 -0.89
N ALA A 4 17.49 24.21 0.26
CA ALA A 4 16.63 24.28 1.43
C ALA A 4 16.67 25.72 1.99
N PRO A 5 15.53 26.42 2.09
CA PRO A 5 15.48 27.74 2.72
C PRO A 5 15.91 27.62 4.19
N ALA A 6 16.64 28.63 4.66
CA ALA A 6 16.99 28.69 6.07
C ALA A 6 15.70 28.79 6.91
N ILE A 7 15.71 28.15 8.08
CA ILE A 7 14.55 28.12 9.00
C ILE A 7 14.03 29.52 9.33
N ASP A 8 14.87 30.54 9.25
CA ASP A 8 14.55 31.95 9.51
C ASP A 8 13.70 32.62 8.41
N ASP A 9 13.51 31.97 7.26
CA ASP A 9 12.70 32.52 6.15
C ASP A 9 11.18 32.22 6.26
N PHE A 10 10.75 31.49 7.27
CA PHE A 10 9.32 31.24 7.50
C PHE A 10 8.63 32.49 8.06
N ARG A 11 7.78 33.10 7.25
CA ARG A 11 6.93 34.22 7.68
C ARG A 11 5.61 33.68 8.21
N PRO A 12 5.06 34.29 9.31
CA PRO A 12 3.74 33.92 9.76
C PRO A 12 2.72 34.19 8.64
N LEU A 13 1.78 33.25 8.49
CA LEU A 13 0.67 33.36 7.55
C LEU A 13 -0.11 34.65 7.84
N GLY A 14 -0.21 35.55 6.84
CA GLY A 14 -0.99 36.77 6.95
C GLY A 14 -2.50 36.52 7.02
N THR A 15 -3.31 37.58 6.98
CA THR A 15 -4.78 37.48 6.98
C THR A 15 -5.27 36.68 5.77
N MET A 16 -5.98 35.58 6.05
CA MET A 16 -6.54 34.69 5.06
C MET A 16 -7.75 35.30 4.35
N PRO A 17 -7.97 34.99 3.06
CA PRO A 17 -9.20 35.34 2.36
C PRO A 17 -10.43 34.71 3.03
N SER A 18 -11.59 35.37 2.91
CA SER A 18 -12.86 34.87 3.44
C SER A 18 -13.21 33.54 2.78
N GLY A 19 -13.44 32.49 3.60
CA GLY A 19 -13.76 31.12 3.16
C GLY A 19 -12.65 30.08 3.38
N VAL A 20 -11.46 30.48 3.85
CA VAL A 20 -10.39 29.57 4.22
C VAL A 20 -10.42 29.30 5.72
N THR A 21 -10.61 28.03 6.10
CA THR A 21 -10.55 27.61 7.51
C THR A 21 -9.18 27.03 7.80
N LEU A 22 -8.43 27.64 8.71
CA LEU A 22 -7.17 27.11 9.23
C LEU A 22 -7.50 25.95 10.18
N THR A 23 -7.22 24.73 9.76
CA THR A 23 -7.24 23.57 10.66
C THR A 23 -5.81 23.30 11.09
N GLY A 24 -5.52 23.53 12.37
CA GLY A 24 -4.22 23.12 12.93
C GLY A 24 -4.06 21.59 12.86
N TYR A 25 -2.83 21.14 12.65
CA TYR A 25 -2.50 19.72 12.77
C TYR A 25 -2.80 19.32 14.22
N GLN A 26 -3.90 18.62 14.46
CA GLN A 26 -4.17 18.02 15.75
C GLN A 26 -3.16 16.89 15.90
N GLN A 27 -2.13 17.09 16.69
CA GLN A 27 -1.38 15.98 17.26
C GLN A 27 -2.41 15.12 17.99
N GLY A 28 -2.62 13.88 17.52
CA GLY A 28 -3.44 12.93 18.26
C GLY A 28 -2.90 12.88 19.69
N GLU A 29 -3.80 12.85 20.67
CA GLU A 29 -3.45 12.79 22.08
C GLU A 29 -2.56 11.56 22.30
N GLU A 30 -1.24 11.78 22.39
CA GLU A 30 -0.29 10.71 22.73
C GLU A 30 -0.58 10.29 24.16
N VAL A 31 -1.19 9.13 24.32
CA VAL A 31 -1.38 8.54 25.64
C VAL A 31 0.00 8.06 26.14
N ASP A 32 0.58 8.83 27.06
CA ASP A 32 1.85 8.44 27.70
C ASP A 32 1.63 7.19 28.57
N LEU A 33 2.06 6.04 28.08
CA LEU A 33 1.97 4.76 28.79
C LEU A 33 3.05 4.57 29.87
N ARG A 34 4.03 5.48 29.93
CA ARG A 34 5.15 5.39 30.90
C ARG A 34 4.68 5.30 32.34
N PRO A 35 3.72 6.15 32.84
CA PRO A 35 3.28 6.06 34.23
C PRO A 35 2.63 4.71 34.56
N PHE A 36 1.88 4.12 33.63
CA PHE A 36 1.25 2.81 33.84
C PHE A 36 2.29 1.68 33.89
N LEU A 37 3.32 1.73 33.05
CA LEU A 37 4.41 0.75 33.04
C LEU A 37 5.26 0.87 34.30
N PHE A 38 5.58 2.07 34.75
CA PHE A 38 6.31 2.27 36.00
C PHE A 38 5.51 1.82 37.23
N THR A 39 4.20 2.06 37.26
CA THR A 39 3.33 1.61 38.33
C THR A 39 3.26 0.10 38.37
N GLY A 40 3.11 -0.57 37.21
CA GLY A 40 3.13 -2.03 37.10
C GLY A 40 4.46 -2.65 37.56
N ALA A 41 5.58 -2.08 37.14
CA ALA A 41 6.92 -2.52 37.57
C ALA A 41 7.12 -2.37 39.08
N LEU A 42 6.66 -1.24 39.67
CA LEU A 42 6.75 -1.00 41.12
C LEU A 42 5.91 -2.02 41.92
N LEU A 43 4.69 -2.32 41.44
CA LEU A 43 3.83 -3.32 42.08
C LEU A 43 4.43 -4.71 42.02
N LEU A 44 5.05 -5.11 40.92
CA LEU A 44 5.76 -6.37 40.79
C LEU A 44 6.94 -6.46 41.75
N LEU A 45 7.71 -5.38 41.87
CA LEU A 45 8.87 -5.29 42.77
C LEU A 45 8.42 -5.37 44.23
N LEU A 46 7.30 -4.74 44.61
CA LEU A 46 6.69 -4.86 45.94
C LEU A 46 6.19 -6.28 46.22
N ALA A 47 5.60 -6.93 45.22
CA ALA A 47 5.14 -8.32 45.34
C ALA A 47 6.33 -9.27 45.54
N ASP A 48 7.42 -9.09 44.78
CA ASP A 48 8.64 -9.89 44.92
C ASP A 48 9.27 -9.69 46.32
N LEU A 49 9.33 -8.45 46.79
CA LEU A 49 9.83 -8.13 48.12
C LEU A 49 8.99 -8.82 49.22
N LEU A 50 7.66 -8.77 49.10
CA LEU A 50 6.75 -9.41 50.03
C LEU A 50 6.91 -10.94 50.04
N ILE A 51 7.00 -11.56 48.89
CA ILE A 51 7.25 -12.99 48.73
C ILE A 51 8.60 -13.36 49.34
N SER A 52 9.64 -12.56 49.07
CA SER A 52 10.97 -12.76 49.62
C SER A 52 11.01 -12.65 51.14
N MET A 53 10.27 -11.69 51.74
CA MET A 53 10.13 -11.54 53.20
C MET A 53 9.35 -12.71 53.80
N LEU A 54 8.30 -13.20 53.16
CA LEU A 54 7.55 -14.38 53.56
C LEU A 54 8.42 -15.65 53.58
N LEU A 55 9.17 -15.89 52.51
CA LEU A 55 10.04 -17.04 52.37
C LEU A 55 11.23 -17.01 53.36
N ARG A 56 11.69 -15.83 53.78
CA ARG A 56 12.75 -15.67 54.73
C ARG A 56 12.31 -15.63 56.19
N GLY A 57 10.97 -15.80 56.42
CA GLY A 57 10.43 -15.84 57.79
C GLY A 57 10.53 -14.55 58.57
N LEU A 58 10.74 -13.40 57.90
CA LEU A 58 10.95 -12.08 58.50
C LEU A 58 9.65 -11.36 58.89
N LEU A 59 8.50 -11.96 58.61
CA LEU A 59 7.23 -11.45 59.08
C LEU A 59 6.87 -12.03 60.41
N PRO A 60 6.47 -11.21 61.46
CA PRO A 60 6.09 -11.71 62.75
C PRO A 60 4.89 -12.64 62.62
N ALA A 61 4.98 -13.83 63.19
CA ALA A 61 3.97 -14.87 63.15
C ALA A 61 2.71 -14.41 63.88
N ALA A 62 1.77 -13.87 63.11
CA ALA A 62 0.40 -13.71 63.59
C ALA A 62 -0.33 -15.05 63.35
N GLY A 63 -0.48 -15.83 64.40
CA GLY A 63 -1.41 -16.93 64.56
C GLY A 63 -1.39 -18.02 63.49
N GLN A 64 -0.82 -19.19 63.84
CA GLN A 64 -0.92 -20.44 63.10
C GLN A 64 -2.37 -20.69 62.60
N ARG A 65 -2.57 -20.74 61.30
CA ARG A 65 -3.57 -21.51 60.52
C ARG A 65 -4.04 -20.95 59.18
N ALA A 66 -3.43 -19.87 58.69
CA ALA A 66 -3.89 -19.30 57.40
C ALA A 66 -2.82 -19.29 56.27
N GLY A 67 -1.66 -19.94 56.45
CA GLY A 67 -0.49 -19.75 55.57
C GLY A 67 -0.55 -20.45 54.21
N GLY A 68 -1.35 -21.50 54.06
CA GLY A 68 -1.36 -22.28 52.82
C GLY A 68 -2.26 -21.72 51.71
N THR A 69 -3.40 -21.18 52.09
CA THR A 69 -4.41 -20.72 51.14
C THR A 69 -4.07 -19.36 50.55
N ALA A 70 -3.44 -18.45 51.32
CA ALA A 70 -3.01 -17.16 50.85
C ALA A 70 -1.85 -17.25 49.85
N ALA A 71 -0.89 -18.17 50.09
CA ALA A 71 0.22 -18.40 49.15
C ALA A 71 -0.28 -19.04 47.84
N LEU A 72 -1.26 -19.94 47.91
CA LEU A 72 -1.89 -20.54 46.73
C LEU A 72 -2.73 -19.53 45.93
N LEU A 73 -3.40 -18.59 46.58
CA LEU A 73 -4.17 -17.52 45.91
C LEU A 73 -3.27 -16.51 45.26
N LEU A 74 -2.12 -16.19 45.84
CA LEU A 74 -1.11 -15.31 45.22
C LEU A 74 -0.40 -15.96 44.02
N LEU A 75 -0.13 -17.27 44.11
CA LEU A 75 0.40 -18.04 42.96
C LEU A 75 -0.65 -18.17 41.83
N ALA A 76 -1.91 -18.41 42.18
CA ALA A 76 -2.98 -18.45 41.18
C ALA A 76 -3.24 -17.09 40.53
N ALA A 77 -3.17 -16.00 41.27
CA ALA A 77 -3.27 -14.63 40.75
C ALA A 77 -2.07 -14.27 39.86
N GLY A 78 -0.87 -14.69 40.21
CA GLY A 78 0.34 -14.52 39.41
C GLY A 78 0.31 -15.31 38.09
N LEU A 79 -0.22 -16.55 38.13
CA LEU A 79 -0.40 -17.38 36.95
C LEU A 79 -1.52 -16.85 36.03
N SER A 80 -2.59 -16.29 36.57
CA SER A 80 -3.67 -15.72 35.78
C SER A 80 -3.26 -14.38 35.13
N LEU A 81 -2.42 -13.57 35.78
CA LEU A 81 -1.88 -12.36 35.21
C LEU A 81 -0.87 -12.66 34.10
N SER A 82 -0.06 -13.70 34.23
CA SER A 82 0.87 -14.13 33.15
C SER A 82 0.16 -14.77 31.96
N ALA A 83 -1.00 -15.41 32.15
CA ALA A 83 -1.82 -15.90 31.05
C ALA A 83 -2.51 -14.79 30.26
N LEU A 84 -2.86 -13.67 30.88
CA LEU A 84 -3.42 -12.50 30.20
C LEU A 84 -2.36 -11.78 29.34
N SER A 85 -1.10 -11.79 29.74
CA SER A 85 0.00 -11.18 28.97
C SER A 85 0.45 -12.00 27.76
N LEU A 86 0.11 -13.31 27.71
CA LEU A 86 0.40 -14.16 26.55
C LEU A 86 -0.61 -14.02 25.39
N SER A 87 -1.75 -13.36 25.63
CA SER A 87 -2.80 -13.18 24.61
C SER A 87 -2.65 -11.91 23.77
N MET A 88 -1.68 -11.02 24.06
CA MET A 88 -1.49 -9.74 23.36
C MET A 88 -0.41 -9.69 22.26
N PRO A 89 0.43 -10.71 21.98
CA PRO A 89 1.49 -10.54 20.99
C PRO A 89 0.98 -10.47 19.55
N ALA A 90 -0.17 -11.08 19.22
CA ALA A 90 -0.66 -11.13 17.85
C ALA A 90 -1.18 -9.78 17.32
N MET A 91 -1.92 -9.02 18.15
CA MET A 91 -2.39 -7.68 17.74
C MET A 91 -1.26 -6.65 17.70
N ALA A 92 -0.33 -6.67 18.65
CA ALA A 92 0.81 -5.78 18.65
C ALA A 92 1.79 -6.07 17.50
N GLN A 93 1.84 -7.29 17.00
CA GLN A 93 2.68 -7.67 15.87
C GLN A 93 2.04 -7.30 14.54
N ALA A 94 0.71 -7.43 14.40
CA ALA A 94 -0.02 -6.93 13.25
C ALA A 94 0.10 -5.40 13.13
N GLN A 95 -0.07 -4.68 14.21
CA GLN A 95 0.03 -3.22 14.24
C GLN A 95 1.44 -2.72 13.88
N ARG A 96 2.49 -3.39 14.36
CA ARG A 96 3.87 -3.08 13.98
C ARG A 96 4.19 -3.35 12.51
N SER A 97 3.57 -4.36 11.91
CA SER A 97 3.72 -4.64 10.47
C SER A 97 3.05 -3.55 9.63
N ASP A 98 1.88 -3.08 10.04
CA ASP A 98 1.15 -2.01 9.36
C ASP A 98 1.88 -0.67 9.49
N ASP A 99 2.40 -0.34 10.69
CA ASP A 99 3.20 0.88 10.91
C ASP A 99 4.51 0.86 10.11
N SER A 100 5.18 -0.29 10.03
CA SER A 100 6.41 -0.42 9.25
C SER A 100 6.17 -0.32 7.74
N PHE A 101 5.04 -0.86 7.25
CA PHE A 101 4.60 -0.72 5.87
C PHE A 101 4.27 0.75 5.55
N ALA A 102 3.46 1.39 6.37
CA ALA A 102 3.08 2.79 6.20
C ALA A 102 4.31 3.71 6.21
N MET A 103 5.25 3.48 7.13
CA MET A 103 6.51 4.22 7.18
C MET A 103 7.34 4.00 5.91
N ALA A 104 7.53 2.76 5.47
CA ALA A 104 8.27 2.45 4.26
C ALA A 104 7.60 3.04 3.00
N ALA A 105 6.27 3.08 2.96
CA ALA A 105 5.51 3.63 1.84
C ALA A 105 5.49 5.16 1.80
N SER A 106 5.54 5.84 2.96
CA SER A 106 5.43 7.30 3.06
C SER A 106 6.75 8.05 2.92
N LEU A 107 7.90 7.41 3.22
CA LEU A 107 9.21 8.08 3.20
C LEU A 107 9.69 8.48 1.80
N THR A 108 9.28 7.74 0.77
CA THR A 108 9.66 8.01 -0.62
C THR A 108 8.48 7.67 -1.54
N THR A 109 8.33 8.41 -2.63
CA THR A 109 7.36 8.03 -3.68
C THR A 109 7.72 6.68 -4.26
N ARG A 110 6.75 5.77 -4.32
CA ARG A 110 6.95 4.41 -4.83
C ARG A 110 5.87 4.04 -5.84
N LEU A 111 6.25 3.24 -6.81
CA LEU A 111 5.29 2.53 -7.64
C LEU A 111 4.80 1.30 -6.87
N ALA A 112 3.53 0.97 -7.03
CA ALA A 112 2.97 -0.22 -6.40
C ALA A 112 2.32 -1.15 -7.42
N TYR A 113 2.33 -2.45 -7.13
CA TYR A 113 1.58 -3.44 -7.88
C TYR A 113 0.72 -4.27 -6.93
N VAL A 114 -0.46 -4.64 -7.40
CA VAL A 114 -1.36 -5.53 -6.65
C VAL A 114 -0.84 -6.94 -6.69
N ARG A 115 -0.65 -7.54 -5.52
CA ARG A 115 -0.30 -8.96 -5.42
C ARG A 115 -1.48 -9.82 -5.85
N THR A 116 -1.25 -10.68 -6.83
CA THR A 116 -2.27 -11.54 -7.43
C THR A 116 -2.37 -12.90 -6.76
N GLY A 117 -1.34 -13.29 -6.00
CA GLY A 117 -1.15 -14.62 -5.46
C GLY A 117 -0.47 -15.59 -6.44
N ASP A 118 -0.30 -15.20 -7.70
CA ASP A 118 0.54 -15.89 -8.67
C ASP A 118 1.98 -15.37 -8.57
N ARG A 119 2.88 -16.20 -8.05
CA ARG A 119 4.28 -15.81 -7.81
C ARG A 119 5.01 -15.36 -9.07
N GLN A 120 4.71 -15.96 -10.23
CA GLN A 120 5.36 -15.59 -11.47
C GLN A 120 4.88 -14.21 -11.93
N LEU A 121 3.58 -13.98 -11.87
CA LEU A 121 2.99 -12.69 -12.22
C LEU A 121 3.44 -11.57 -11.27
N ASP A 122 3.44 -11.85 -9.98
CA ASP A 122 3.88 -10.90 -8.96
C ASP A 122 5.38 -10.56 -9.13
N SER A 123 6.24 -11.56 -9.39
CA SER A 123 7.68 -11.31 -9.63
C SER A 123 7.93 -10.56 -10.95
N THR A 124 7.13 -10.81 -11.99
CA THR A 124 7.21 -10.06 -13.25
C THR A 124 6.81 -8.61 -13.05
N SER A 125 5.74 -8.37 -12.28
CA SER A 125 5.28 -7.02 -11.94
C SER A 125 6.33 -6.25 -11.14
N GLU A 126 6.93 -6.89 -10.15
CA GLU A 126 8.02 -6.31 -9.36
C GLU A 126 9.22 -5.94 -10.25
N ALA A 127 9.70 -6.87 -11.10
CA ALA A 127 10.83 -6.63 -11.99
C ALA A 127 10.53 -5.52 -13.01
N GLY A 128 9.31 -5.49 -13.55
CA GLY A 128 8.86 -4.46 -14.47
C GLY A 128 8.85 -3.08 -13.83
N LEU A 129 8.19 -2.96 -12.68
CA LEU A 129 8.12 -1.69 -11.96
C LEU A 129 9.48 -1.25 -11.41
N ALA A 130 10.37 -2.18 -11.01
CA ALA A 130 11.73 -1.85 -10.62
C ALA A 130 12.54 -1.25 -11.79
N SER A 131 12.29 -1.72 -13.00
CA SER A 131 12.92 -1.14 -14.20
C SER A 131 12.33 0.22 -14.54
N LEU A 132 11.01 0.39 -14.43
CA LEU A 132 10.33 1.67 -14.61
C LEU A 132 10.80 2.69 -13.57
N THR A 133 10.96 2.29 -12.31
CA THR A 133 11.53 3.12 -11.23
C THR A 133 12.89 3.70 -11.63
N ARG A 134 13.79 2.87 -12.18
CA ARG A 134 15.10 3.32 -12.67
C ARG A 134 15.02 4.29 -13.85
N ILE A 135 14.00 4.15 -14.71
CA ILE A 135 13.77 5.08 -15.82
C ILE A 135 13.28 6.43 -15.29
N LEU A 136 12.33 6.42 -14.35
CA LEU A 136 11.84 7.63 -13.67
C LEU A 136 12.98 8.40 -12.99
N GLU A 137 13.82 7.71 -12.24
CA GLU A 137 15.00 8.29 -11.58
C GLU A 137 15.97 8.97 -12.58
N ARG A 138 16.18 8.35 -13.75
CA ARG A 138 17.06 8.89 -14.78
C ARG A 138 16.46 10.02 -15.60
N ARG A 139 15.15 10.07 -15.77
CA ARG A 139 14.45 11.00 -16.69
C ARG A 139 13.70 12.13 -15.96
N THR A 140 13.55 12.05 -14.65
CA THR A 140 12.83 13.04 -13.87
C THR A 140 13.65 13.47 -12.66
N ALA A 141 13.17 14.47 -11.93
CA ALA A 141 13.76 14.90 -10.65
C ALA A 141 13.20 14.09 -9.45
N VAL A 142 12.36 13.09 -9.69
CA VAL A 142 11.80 12.24 -8.64
C VAL A 142 12.84 11.22 -8.23
N GLU A 143 13.04 11.05 -6.94
CA GLU A 143 13.85 9.98 -6.34
C GLU A 143 12.91 8.87 -5.84
N PRO A 144 12.48 7.95 -6.70
CA PRO A 144 11.52 6.92 -6.31
C PRO A 144 12.22 5.81 -5.51
N GLY A 145 11.54 5.31 -4.49
CA GLY A 145 11.97 4.10 -3.79
C GLY A 145 11.67 2.83 -4.61
N PRO A 146 12.19 1.66 -4.17
CA PRO A 146 11.86 0.38 -4.79
C PRO A 146 10.35 0.15 -4.86
N PRO A 147 9.82 -0.52 -5.90
CA PRO A 147 8.39 -0.80 -6.01
C PRO A 147 7.91 -1.69 -4.85
N MET A 148 6.63 -1.58 -4.51
CA MET A 148 6.01 -2.35 -3.44
C MET A 148 4.85 -3.19 -3.96
N GLY A 149 4.81 -4.47 -3.55
CA GLY A 149 3.65 -5.32 -3.75
C GLY A 149 2.63 -5.08 -2.64
N VAL A 150 1.39 -4.71 -3.01
CA VAL A 150 0.31 -4.40 -2.08
C VAL A 150 -0.80 -5.45 -2.10
N ASP A 151 -1.38 -5.69 -0.94
CA ASP A 151 -2.57 -6.51 -0.75
C ASP A 151 -3.77 -5.57 -0.53
N VAL A 152 -4.64 -5.47 -1.53
CA VAL A 152 -5.82 -4.59 -1.48
C VAL A 152 -6.81 -4.94 -0.35
N GLU A 153 -6.71 -6.16 0.20
CA GLU A 153 -7.52 -6.59 1.34
C GLU A 153 -7.04 -6.02 2.68
N ARG A 154 -5.76 -5.58 2.76
CA ARG A 154 -5.10 -5.22 4.04
C ARG A 154 -4.40 -3.88 4.00
N ASP A 155 -3.65 -3.61 2.94
CA ASP A 155 -2.71 -2.50 2.88
C ASP A 155 -3.42 -1.17 2.57
N ASP A 156 -2.90 -0.06 3.07
CA ASP A 156 -3.37 1.27 2.74
C ASP A 156 -2.80 1.72 1.40
N LEU A 157 -3.70 2.01 0.45
CA LEU A 157 -3.34 2.36 -0.92
C LEU A 157 -3.00 3.85 -1.10
N VAL A 158 -3.35 4.69 -0.15
CA VAL A 158 -3.22 6.16 -0.24
C VAL A 158 -1.78 6.65 -0.46
N PHE A 159 -0.80 5.85 -0.09
CA PHE A 159 0.62 6.20 -0.24
C PHE A 159 1.14 6.12 -1.68
N PHE A 160 0.39 5.50 -2.57
CA PHE A 160 0.85 5.20 -3.93
C PHE A 160 0.10 6.07 -4.95
N PRO A 161 0.82 6.87 -5.75
CA PRO A 161 0.17 7.68 -6.78
C PRO A 161 -0.38 6.84 -7.94
N LEU A 162 0.27 5.70 -8.22
CA LEU A 162 -0.10 4.75 -9.27
C LEU A 162 -0.07 3.32 -8.73
N LEU A 163 -1.15 2.60 -8.96
CA LEU A 163 -1.30 1.19 -8.65
C LEU A 163 -1.41 0.37 -9.94
N TYR A 164 -0.38 -0.39 -10.25
CA TYR A 164 -0.42 -1.35 -11.34
C TYR A 164 -1.16 -2.61 -10.91
N TRP A 165 -2.19 -2.99 -11.64
CA TRP A 165 -3.00 -4.15 -11.31
C TRP A 165 -3.02 -5.17 -12.46
N PRO A 166 -2.09 -6.13 -12.45
CA PRO A 166 -2.11 -7.20 -13.44
C PRO A 166 -3.27 -8.16 -13.18
N ILE A 167 -4.01 -8.51 -14.21
CA ILE A 167 -5.13 -9.42 -14.09
C ILE A 167 -4.66 -10.85 -14.25
N GLY A 168 -4.72 -11.59 -13.15
CA GLY A 168 -4.40 -13.02 -13.09
C GLY A 168 -5.65 -13.89 -13.13
N THR A 169 -5.57 -15.06 -13.75
CA THR A 169 -6.71 -15.98 -13.88
C THR A 169 -7.18 -16.55 -12.53
N GLY A 170 -6.27 -16.64 -11.55
CA GLY A 170 -6.53 -17.20 -10.22
C GLY A 170 -7.02 -16.20 -9.16
N GLN A 171 -7.08 -14.91 -9.48
CA GLN A 171 -7.50 -13.89 -8.51
C GLN A 171 -8.95 -14.11 -8.07
N GLN A 172 -9.18 -14.04 -6.76
CA GLN A 172 -10.52 -14.16 -6.19
C GLN A 172 -11.28 -12.83 -6.28
N PRO A 173 -12.62 -12.84 -6.29
CA PRO A 173 -13.41 -11.63 -6.14
C PRO A 173 -13.03 -10.87 -4.88
N LEU A 174 -13.06 -9.54 -4.93
CA LEU A 174 -12.74 -8.68 -3.81
C LEU A 174 -13.77 -8.78 -2.69
N SER A 175 -13.31 -8.70 -1.44
CA SER A 175 -14.21 -8.52 -0.30
C SER A 175 -14.86 -7.14 -0.31
N GLN A 176 -15.94 -6.96 0.45
CA GLN A 176 -16.59 -5.65 0.60
C GLN A 176 -15.63 -4.61 1.20
N THR A 177 -14.72 -5.04 2.07
CA THR A 177 -13.70 -4.18 2.66
C THR A 177 -12.70 -3.72 1.61
N ALA A 178 -12.19 -4.63 0.76
CA ALA A 178 -11.30 -4.28 -0.34
C ALA A 178 -11.96 -3.35 -1.36
N ILE A 179 -13.23 -3.64 -1.74
CA ILE A 179 -14.03 -2.78 -2.61
C ILE A 179 -14.12 -1.36 -2.04
N ALA A 180 -14.46 -1.21 -0.76
CA ALA A 180 -14.56 0.09 -0.12
C ALA A 180 -13.19 0.84 -0.12
N ARG A 181 -12.10 0.12 0.12
CA ARG A 181 -10.73 0.66 0.13
C ARG A 181 -10.29 1.14 -1.26
N VAL A 182 -10.51 0.32 -2.28
CA VAL A 182 -10.20 0.68 -3.68
C VAL A 182 -11.06 1.85 -4.14
N ASN A 183 -12.36 1.87 -3.82
CA ASN A 183 -13.24 2.99 -4.15
C ASN A 183 -12.81 4.29 -3.44
N THR A 184 -12.35 4.20 -2.20
CA THR A 184 -11.79 5.35 -1.49
C THR A 184 -10.53 5.85 -2.17
N TYR A 185 -9.61 4.95 -2.54
CA TYR A 185 -8.38 5.28 -3.27
C TYR A 185 -8.66 6.02 -4.58
N ILE A 186 -9.60 5.52 -5.40
CA ILE A 186 -10.03 6.19 -6.64
C ILE A 186 -10.61 7.58 -6.34
N LYS A 187 -11.46 7.70 -5.31
CA LYS A 187 -12.10 8.98 -4.93
C LYS A 187 -11.13 10.03 -4.41
N THR A 188 -10.02 9.61 -3.83
CA THR A 188 -8.99 10.50 -3.28
C THR A 188 -7.89 10.85 -4.30
N GLY A 189 -8.05 10.50 -5.56
CA GLY A 189 -7.15 10.87 -6.66
C GLY A 189 -6.08 9.83 -6.98
N GLY A 190 -6.20 8.61 -6.46
CA GLY A 190 -5.34 7.50 -6.84
C GLY A 190 -5.64 7.01 -8.25
N THR A 191 -4.62 6.61 -9.00
CA THR A 191 -4.75 6.07 -10.34
C THR A 191 -4.49 4.57 -10.35
N ILE A 192 -5.38 3.79 -11.01
CA ILE A 192 -5.20 2.35 -11.20
C ILE A 192 -5.00 2.05 -12.67
N LEU A 193 -3.91 1.36 -12.97
CA LEU A 193 -3.62 0.80 -14.29
C LEU A 193 -3.94 -0.69 -14.28
N PHE A 194 -5.13 -1.05 -14.78
CA PHE A 194 -5.51 -2.45 -14.97
C PHE A 194 -4.90 -2.99 -16.27
N ASP A 195 -4.17 -4.07 -16.16
CA ASP A 195 -3.54 -4.75 -17.29
C ASP A 195 -4.10 -6.16 -17.45
N THR A 196 -4.98 -6.35 -18.43
CA THR A 196 -5.60 -7.66 -18.71
C THR A 196 -4.64 -8.66 -19.33
N ARG A 197 -3.50 -8.17 -19.90
CA ARG A 197 -2.39 -8.93 -20.44
C ARG A 197 -2.74 -9.89 -21.60
N ASP A 198 -3.85 -9.68 -22.22
CA ASP A 198 -4.45 -10.58 -23.22
C ASP A 198 -4.53 -9.98 -24.62
N GLN A 199 -3.78 -8.89 -24.88
CA GLN A 199 -3.74 -8.25 -26.21
C GLN A 199 -3.30 -9.22 -27.32
N GLY A 200 -2.44 -10.20 -27.00
CA GLY A 200 -2.02 -11.24 -27.95
C GLY A 200 -3.01 -12.39 -28.12
N GLU A 201 -4.12 -12.40 -27.39
CA GLU A 201 -5.10 -13.48 -27.40
C GLU A 201 -6.30 -13.13 -28.30
N VAL A 202 -6.77 -14.12 -29.05
CA VAL A 202 -7.97 -13.99 -29.87
C VAL A 202 -9.18 -14.42 -29.04
N GLY A 203 -9.96 -13.48 -28.56
CA GLY A 203 -11.19 -13.76 -27.82
C GLY A 203 -12.33 -14.20 -28.72
N ILE A 204 -13.13 -15.16 -28.25
CA ILE A 204 -14.39 -15.55 -28.91
C ILE A 204 -15.45 -14.47 -28.63
N GLY A 205 -15.97 -13.84 -29.66
CA GLY A 205 -17.00 -12.80 -29.51
C GLY A 205 -16.47 -11.47 -28.94
N GLY A 206 -15.16 -11.22 -29.01
CA GLY A 206 -14.53 -9.96 -28.55
C GLY A 206 -14.26 -9.89 -27.05
N ALA A 207 -14.58 -10.92 -26.29
CA ALA A 207 -14.24 -11.02 -24.88
C ALA A 207 -13.07 -11.99 -24.69
N THR A 208 -12.00 -11.50 -24.07
CA THR A 208 -10.82 -12.30 -23.73
C THR A 208 -10.91 -12.78 -22.28
N PRO A 209 -10.17 -13.82 -21.88
CA PRO A 209 -10.20 -14.30 -20.49
C PRO A 209 -9.82 -13.23 -19.47
N GLY A 210 -8.88 -12.33 -19.81
CA GLY A 210 -8.46 -11.22 -18.95
C GLY A 210 -9.58 -10.20 -18.75
N ILE A 211 -10.29 -9.82 -19.82
CA ILE A 211 -11.44 -8.90 -19.74
C ILE A 211 -12.56 -9.52 -18.88
N GLU A 212 -12.88 -10.80 -19.07
CA GLU A 212 -13.91 -11.46 -18.27
C GLU A 212 -13.50 -11.52 -16.78
N ARG A 213 -12.22 -11.79 -16.50
CA ARG A 213 -11.72 -11.78 -15.13
C ARG A 213 -11.78 -10.38 -14.53
N LEU A 214 -11.37 -9.36 -15.28
CA LEU A 214 -11.47 -7.97 -14.82
C LEU A 214 -12.91 -7.60 -14.48
N ARG A 215 -13.89 -8.00 -15.29
CA ARG A 215 -15.32 -7.76 -15.00
C ARG A 215 -15.77 -8.40 -13.68
N VAL A 216 -15.23 -9.56 -13.35
CA VAL A 216 -15.53 -10.21 -12.06
C VAL A 216 -14.89 -9.47 -10.90
N LEU A 217 -13.62 -9.09 -11.02
CA LEU A 217 -12.87 -8.36 -9.99
C LEU A 217 -13.43 -6.95 -9.78
N ALA A 218 -13.78 -6.27 -10.86
CA ALA A 218 -14.30 -4.91 -10.83
C ALA A 218 -15.76 -4.81 -10.37
N ARG A 219 -16.41 -5.94 -10.11
CA ARG A 219 -17.78 -5.95 -9.62
C ARG A 219 -17.86 -5.29 -8.24
N GLY A 220 -18.57 -4.18 -8.18
CA GLY A 220 -18.68 -3.35 -6.96
C GLY A 220 -17.69 -2.21 -6.86
N LEU A 221 -16.72 -2.14 -7.77
CA LEU A 221 -15.88 -0.94 -7.91
C LEU A 221 -16.67 0.17 -8.60
N ASP A 222 -16.45 1.39 -8.15
CA ASP A 222 -17.11 2.61 -8.63
C ASP A 222 -16.39 3.13 -9.90
N ILE A 223 -16.32 2.27 -10.93
CA ILE A 223 -15.68 2.58 -12.20
C ILE A 223 -16.63 3.45 -13.04
N PRO A 224 -16.23 4.67 -13.43
CA PRO A 224 -17.03 5.54 -14.27
C PRO A 224 -17.13 4.98 -15.70
N PRO A 225 -18.01 5.58 -16.54
CA PRO A 225 -18.03 5.25 -17.96
C PRO A 225 -16.66 5.43 -18.60
N LEU A 226 -16.25 4.45 -19.39
CA LEU A 226 -14.95 4.42 -20.07
C LEU A 226 -15.11 4.72 -21.56
N GLU A 227 -14.05 5.27 -22.14
CA GLU A 227 -13.90 5.46 -23.58
C GLU A 227 -12.49 5.08 -24.03
N PRO A 228 -12.27 4.72 -25.30
CA PRO A 228 -10.93 4.61 -25.86
C PRO A 228 -10.17 5.92 -25.67
N VAL A 229 -8.88 5.84 -25.31
CA VAL A 229 -8.06 7.05 -25.10
C VAL A 229 -8.18 7.97 -26.31
N PRO A 230 -8.69 9.21 -26.14
CA PRO A 230 -8.75 10.19 -27.22
C PRO A 230 -7.34 10.62 -27.67
N ALA A 231 -7.20 10.97 -28.94
CA ALA A 231 -5.90 11.44 -29.48
C ALA A 231 -5.35 12.68 -28.75
N GLU A 232 -6.23 13.48 -28.14
CA GLU A 232 -5.87 14.70 -27.41
C GLU A 232 -5.59 14.45 -25.90
N HIS A 233 -5.71 13.20 -25.45
CA HIS A 233 -5.55 12.84 -24.04
C HIS A 233 -4.10 13.04 -23.56
N VAL A 234 -3.91 13.40 -22.29
CA VAL A 234 -2.57 13.61 -21.71
C VAL A 234 -1.64 12.41 -21.89
N LEU A 235 -2.14 11.20 -21.81
CA LEU A 235 -1.35 9.97 -22.00
C LEU A 235 -0.74 9.84 -23.39
N THR A 236 -1.32 10.47 -24.44
CA THR A 236 -0.81 10.43 -25.81
C THR A 236 0.19 11.54 -26.10
N LYS A 237 0.34 12.54 -25.21
CA LYS A 237 1.10 13.75 -25.47
C LYS A 237 2.10 14.14 -24.39
N ALA A 238 2.11 13.47 -23.24
CA ALA A 238 2.89 13.91 -22.06
C ALA A 238 4.41 13.93 -22.32
N PHE A 239 4.96 12.91 -22.97
CA PHE A 239 6.39 12.80 -23.29
C PHE A 239 6.63 12.58 -24.78
N TYR A 240 5.77 11.84 -25.43
CA TYR A 240 5.83 11.50 -26.84
C TYR A 240 4.47 11.69 -27.47
N LEU A 241 4.45 12.00 -28.76
CA LEU A 241 3.22 11.92 -29.54
C LEU A 241 3.01 10.46 -29.91
N MET A 242 2.01 9.83 -29.33
CA MET A 242 1.74 8.41 -29.52
C MET A 242 0.44 8.19 -30.27
N ASP A 243 0.54 7.49 -31.39
CA ASP A 243 -0.62 7.03 -32.16
C ASP A 243 -1.15 5.68 -31.66
N SER A 244 -0.35 4.95 -30.89
CA SER A 244 -0.70 3.67 -30.27
C SER A 244 0.11 3.47 -28.99
N PHE A 245 -0.46 2.72 -28.06
CA PHE A 245 0.23 2.39 -26.81
C PHE A 245 1.14 1.17 -27.03
N PRO A 246 2.44 1.31 -26.75
CA PRO A 246 3.37 0.20 -26.74
C PRO A 246 3.20 -0.64 -25.49
N GLY A 247 3.82 -1.82 -25.48
CA GLY A 247 3.82 -2.77 -24.37
C GLY A 247 4.56 -4.00 -24.83
N ARG A 248 4.42 -5.12 -24.14
CA ARG A 248 4.89 -6.41 -24.67
C ARG A 248 4.17 -6.78 -25.97
N TRP A 249 2.89 -6.40 -26.04
CA TRP A 249 2.04 -6.51 -27.21
C TRP A 249 1.63 -5.13 -27.66
N THR A 250 1.68 -4.85 -28.97
CA THR A 250 1.25 -3.57 -29.54
C THR A 250 -0.15 -3.65 -30.15
N GLY A 251 -0.75 -2.50 -30.38
CA GLY A 251 -1.97 -2.37 -31.18
C GLY A 251 -3.30 -2.55 -30.45
N GLY A 252 -3.27 -2.67 -29.12
CA GLY A 252 -4.47 -2.75 -28.31
C GLY A 252 -5.11 -1.40 -28.03
N THR A 253 -6.40 -1.43 -27.66
CA THR A 253 -7.10 -0.26 -27.20
C THR A 253 -6.86 -0.06 -25.71
N VAL A 254 -6.41 1.12 -25.34
CA VAL A 254 -6.39 1.56 -23.95
C VAL A 254 -7.65 2.35 -23.68
N TRP A 255 -8.29 2.05 -22.55
CA TRP A 255 -9.52 2.68 -22.09
C TRP A 255 -9.23 3.57 -20.90
N VAL A 256 -9.86 4.73 -20.88
CA VAL A 256 -9.77 5.71 -19.81
C VAL A 256 -11.15 6.17 -19.40
N GLU A 257 -11.22 6.87 -18.30
CA GLU A 257 -12.42 7.56 -17.85
C GLU A 257 -12.87 8.58 -18.89
N ARG A 258 -14.16 8.59 -19.23
CA ARG A 258 -14.71 9.55 -20.17
C ARG A 258 -14.64 10.97 -19.59
N ALA A 259 -14.26 11.94 -20.42
CA ALA A 259 -13.99 13.31 -19.98
C ALA A 259 -15.17 13.98 -19.25
N ASP A 260 -16.43 13.66 -19.62
CA ASP A 260 -17.64 14.18 -18.96
C ASP A 260 -17.92 13.52 -17.58
N ALA A 261 -17.30 12.38 -17.31
CA ALA A 261 -17.41 11.66 -16.05
C ALA A 261 -16.17 11.86 -15.14
N ALA A 262 -15.09 12.46 -15.66
CA ALA A 262 -13.86 12.70 -14.92
C ALA A 262 -14.14 13.62 -13.71
N ARG A 263 -13.68 13.18 -12.55
CA ARG A 263 -13.88 13.89 -11.28
C ARG A 263 -12.77 14.89 -11.03
N GLY A 264 -12.74 15.97 -11.79
CA GLY A 264 -11.73 17.03 -11.58
C GLY A 264 -11.42 17.79 -12.85
N THR A 265 -10.70 18.89 -12.68
CA THR A 265 -10.31 19.79 -13.78
C THR A 265 -9.01 19.38 -14.46
N ASP A 266 -8.35 18.30 -14.01
CA ASP A 266 -6.95 18.02 -14.35
C ASP A 266 -6.78 17.03 -15.51
N GLU A 267 -7.87 16.56 -16.14
CA GLU A 267 -7.88 15.59 -17.25
C GLU A 267 -7.10 14.29 -16.98
N VAL A 268 -6.79 14.00 -15.71
CA VAL A 268 -6.09 12.78 -15.30
C VAL A 268 -7.11 11.70 -14.98
N SER A 269 -7.06 10.60 -15.72
CA SER A 269 -7.95 9.46 -15.49
C SER A 269 -7.52 8.67 -14.26
N SER A 270 -8.47 8.42 -13.35
CA SER A 270 -8.24 7.55 -12.19
C SER A 270 -8.19 6.07 -12.58
N ILE A 271 -8.77 5.71 -13.72
CA ILE A 271 -8.84 4.35 -14.24
C ILE A 271 -8.26 4.30 -15.65
N ILE A 272 -7.28 3.42 -15.83
CA ILE A 272 -6.68 3.10 -17.13
C ILE A 272 -6.76 1.58 -17.29
N ILE A 273 -7.28 1.11 -18.43
CA ILE A 273 -7.41 -0.32 -18.72
C ILE A 273 -6.77 -0.63 -20.07
N GLY A 274 -5.90 -1.63 -20.10
CA GLY A 274 -5.32 -2.14 -21.34
C GLY A 274 -4.93 -3.62 -21.21
N GLY A 275 -4.44 -4.18 -22.30
CA GLY A 275 -4.05 -5.60 -22.37
C GLY A 275 -2.61 -5.83 -22.80
N HIS A 276 -1.77 -4.82 -22.64
CA HIS A 276 -0.45 -4.73 -23.28
C HIS A 276 0.66 -5.52 -22.58
N ASP A 277 0.40 -6.09 -21.39
CA ASP A 277 1.40 -6.77 -20.54
C ASP A 277 2.61 -5.87 -20.26
N TRP A 278 2.33 -4.65 -19.77
CA TRP A 278 3.33 -3.60 -19.60
C TRP A 278 4.45 -4.00 -18.65
N ALA A 279 4.14 -4.61 -17.51
CA ALA A 279 5.17 -5.03 -16.58
C ALA A 279 6.15 -6.01 -17.22
N ALA A 280 5.68 -6.95 -18.03
CA ALA A 280 6.55 -7.85 -18.77
C ALA A 280 7.40 -7.13 -19.84
N ALA A 281 6.85 -6.08 -20.47
CA ALA A 281 7.64 -5.24 -21.39
C ALA A 281 8.82 -4.57 -20.68
N TRP A 282 8.63 -4.11 -19.46
CA TRP A 282 9.65 -3.41 -18.68
C TRP A 282 10.58 -4.34 -17.89
N ALA A 283 10.17 -5.61 -17.66
CA ALA A 283 10.90 -6.53 -16.78
C ALA A 283 12.30 -6.84 -17.30
N MET A 284 13.31 -6.57 -16.46
CA MET A 284 14.71 -6.86 -16.70
C MET A 284 15.24 -7.85 -15.64
N ASP A 285 16.14 -8.71 -16.03
CA ASP A 285 16.88 -9.57 -15.11
C ASP A 285 17.94 -8.81 -14.30
N GLY A 286 18.57 -9.45 -13.34
CA GLY A 286 19.64 -8.85 -12.53
C GLY A 286 20.86 -8.39 -13.35
N GLY A 287 21.01 -8.84 -14.58
CA GLY A 287 22.04 -8.39 -15.53
C GLY A 287 21.59 -7.26 -16.46
N GLY A 288 20.37 -6.73 -16.28
CA GLY A 288 19.81 -5.68 -17.12
C GLY A 288 19.34 -6.15 -18.50
N ARG A 289 19.15 -7.46 -18.70
CA ARG A 289 18.63 -8.03 -19.94
C ARG A 289 17.11 -8.16 -19.85
N PRO A 290 16.39 -7.93 -20.96
CA PRO A 290 14.96 -8.12 -21.01
C PRO A 290 14.56 -9.56 -20.64
N MET A 291 13.58 -9.72 -19.73
CA MET A 291 13.07 -11.03 -19.35
C MET A 291 12.10 -11.62 -20.38
N PHE A 292 11.41 -10.75 -21.14
CA PHE A 292 10.42 -11.16 -22.12
C PHE A 292 10.65 -10.44 -23.45
N PRO A 293 10.36 -11.10 -24.60
CA PRO A 293 10.38 -10.44 -25.89
C PRO A 293 9.23 -9.46 -26.02
N VAL A 294 9.43 -8.36 -26.72
CA VAL A 294 8.40 -7.38 -27.14
C VAL A 294 7.99 -7.68 -28.57
N VAL A 295 6.72 -7.71 -28.88
CA VAL A 295 6.18 -8.17 -30.18
C VAL A 295 5.10 -7.20 -30.71
N PRO A 296 5.25 -6.75 -31.98
CA PRO A 296 6.45 -6.68 -32.81
C PRO A 296 7.31 -5.48 -32.41
N GLY A 297 8.60 -5.45 -32.63
CA GLY A 297 9.35 -4.23 -32.57
C GLY A 297 10.67 -4.15 -31.82
N GLY A 298 10.98 -5.03 -30.90
CA GLY A 298 12.29 -5.05 -30.22
C GLY A 298 12.54 -3.89 -29.24
N GLU A 299 13.79 -3.44 -29.11
CA GLU A 299 14.25 -2.49 -28.07
C GLU A 299 13.57 -1.12 -28.14
N VAL A 300 13.33 -0.58 -29.34
CA VAL A 300 12.68 0.74 -29.52
C VAL A 300 11.28 0.73 -28.88
N GLN A 301 10.49 -0.32 -29.11
CA GLN A 301 9.17 -0.44 -28.51
C GLN A 301 9.24 -0.54 -26.99
N ARG A 302 10.26 -1.21 -26.44
CA ARG A 302 10.48 -1.32 -25.00
C ARG A 302 10.79 0.02 -24.36
N GLU A 303 11.54 0.88 -25.02
CA GLU A 303 11.84 2.22 -24.53
C GLU A 303 10.60 3.13 -24.48
N TRP A 304 9.59 2.83 -25.28
CA TRP A 304 8.37 3.63 -25.41
C TRP A 304 7.20 3.07 -24.57
N SER A 305 7.35 1.84 -24.05
CA SER A 305 6.36 1.23 -23.16
C SER A 305 6.48 1.75 -21.75
#